data_d7dfaf7f58d6deca99579e1cbf0932c3
#
_entry.id   d7dfaf7f58d6deca99579e1cbf0932c3
#
_cell.length_a   1.000
_cell.length_b   1.000
_cell.length_c   1.000
_cell.angle_alpha   90.00
_cell.angle_beta   90.00
_cell.angle_gamma   90.00
#
_symmetry.space_group_name_H-M   'P 1'
#
loop_
_entity.id
_entity.type
_entity.pdbx_description
1 polymer ?
#
loop_
_entity_poly.entity_id
_entity_poly.type
_entity_poly.pdbx_seq_one_letter_code
_entity_poly.pdbx_strand_id
1 'polypeptide(L)'
;MDLQLLDKLEQSALRGTPASVEDAERLWLSIEPGDDTTALSDAAGRVAAARSGRHINTCSIINARSGRCSEDCKWCSQSHCHHTSCAEYLFCDEAELERLFSSAAARGVERFALVTSGRKVSRNDLVHFGAMYRKMHEKYPEVKLCASMGLLGREEMEMLRDAGVSRYHCNLETAASYFPELCTTHTTQDKLRTIGHALEAGLEVCAGGIIGMGETMRQRLELADEARRAGAVSLPFNLLNPIPGTPLGNQPLLPEDEVIISAALMRLVAPDVCIRFCGGRARLSREATERMLRGGVSGAMVGDMLTTPGNSPAEDMAMFSSIEGAEA
;
A
#
# COMPACT_ATOMS: atom_id res chain seq x y z
N MET A 1 -10.15 -12.52 -23.91
CA MET A 1 -9.91 -13.02 -22.54
C MET A 1 -10.40 -14.46 -22.38
N ASP A 2 -9.61 -15.36 -21.74
CA ASP A 2 -9.96 -16.77 -21.45
C ASP A 2 -10.91 -16.86 -20.24
N LEU A 3 -12.22 -16.93 -20.51
CA LEU A 3 -13.27 -16.99 -19.48
C LEU A 3 -13.28 -18.31 -18.68
N GLN A 4 -12.82 -19.42 -19.29
CA GLN A 4 -12.76 -20.71 -18.57
C GLN A 4 -11.63 -20.69 -17.53
N LEU A 5 -10.48 -20.10 -17.88
CA LEU A 5 -9.39 -19.91 -16.95
C LEU A 5 -9.80 -18.93 -15.84
N LEU A 6 -10.47 -17.81 -16.17
CA LEU A 6 -10.98 -16.87 -15.20
C LEU A 6 -11.90 -17.55 -14.17
N ASP A 7 -12.90 -18.32 -14.61
CA ASP A 7 -13.81 -19.04 -13.71
C ASP A 7 -13.05 -20.01 -12.79
N LYS A 8 -12.11 -20.79 -13.32
CA LYS A 8 -11.25 -21.68 -12.54
C LYS A 8 -10.50 -20.93 -11.44
N LEU A 9 -9.87 -19.80 -11.77
CA LEU A 9 -9.09 -19.00 -10.81
C LEU A 9 -9.98 -18.34 -9.76
N GLU A 10 -11.13 -17.82 -10.16
CA GLU A 10 -12.13 -17.27 -9.26
C GLU A 10 -12.61 -18.31 -8.24
N GLN A 11 -13.05 -19.48 -8.70
CA GLN A 11 -13.51 -20.57 -7.83
C GLN A 11 -12.41 -21.02 -6.87
N SER A 12 -11.16 -21.03 -7.29
CA SER A 12 -10.03 -21.35 -6.42
C SER A 12 -9.86 -20.27 -5.34
N ALA A 13 -9.82 -19.00 -5.74
CA ALA A 13 -9.65 -17.86 -4.85
C ALA A 13 -10.81 -17.72 -3.85
N LEU A 14 -12.06 -17.98 -4.25
CA LEU A 14 -13.22 -18.01 -3.36
C LEU A 14 -13.07 -19.05 -2.23
N ARG A 15 -12.39 -20.17 -2.48
CA ARG A 15 -12.05 -21.17 -1.46
C ARG A 15 -10.80 -20.82 -0.63
N GLY A 16 -10.19 -19.66 -0.86
CA GLY A 16 -8.95 -19.23 -0.19
C GLY A 16 -7.68 -19.83 -0.79
N THR A 17 -7.75 -20.47 -1.95
CA THR A 17 -6.57 -20.99 -2.65
C THR A 17 -6.10 -19.95 -3.67
N PRO A 18 -4.92 -19.33 -3.47
CA PRO A 18 -4.38 -18.33 -4.38
C PRO A 18 -4.20 -18.86 -5.79
N ALA A 19 -4.44 -18.02 -6.79
CA ALA A 19 -3.96 -18.29 -8.15
C ALA A 19 -2.43 -18.31 -8.16
N SER A 20 -1.83 -19.19 -8.97
CA SER A 20 -0.40 -19.11 -9.24
C SER A 20 -0.10 -17.87 -10.09
N VAL A 21 1.12 -17.34 -9.95
CA VAL A 21 1.62 -16.23 -10.79
C VAL A 21 1.53 -16.61 -12.27
N GLU A 22 1.87 -17.87 -12.62
CA GLU A 22 1.84 -18.40 -13.98
C GLU A 22 0.41 -18.42 -14.56
N ASP A 23 -0.57 -18.90 -13.81
CA ASP A 23 -1.97 -18.95 -14.28
C ASP A 23 -2.58 -17.55 -14.40
N ALA A 24 -2.27 -16.65 -13.46
CA ALA A 24 -2.71 -15.26 -13.53
C ALA A 24 -2.06 -14.50 -14.72
N GLU A 25 -0.78 -14.75 -15.00
CA GLU A 25 -0.09 -14.21 -16.17
C GLU A 25 -0.70 -14.77 -17.47
N ARG A 26 -1.01 -16.07 -17.53
CA ARG A 26 -1.71 -16.65 -18.70
C ARG A 26 -3.07 -16.01 -18.94
N LEU A 27 -3.82 -15.72 -17.88
CA LEU A 27 -5.09 -14.99 -18.01
C LEU A 27 -4.84 -13.59 -18.58
N TRP A 28 -3.86 -12.84 -18.07
CA TRP A 28 -3.45 -11.55 -18.64
C TRP A 28 -3.12 -11.65 -20.14
N LEU A 29 -2.28 -12.61 -20.52
CA LEU A 29 -1.85 -12.80 -21.92
C LEU A 29 -2.98 -13.21 -22.87
N SER A 30 -4.13 -13.64 -22.34
CA SER A 30 -5.34 -13.94 -23.10
C SER A 30 -6.25 -12.72 -23.34
N ILE A 31 -5.93 -11.56 -22.77
CA ILE A 31 -6.69 -10.32 -22.94
C ILE A 31 -6.16 -9.58 -24.16
N GLU A 32 -7.01 -9.42 -25.17
CA GLU A 32 -6.68 -8.64 -26.38
C GLU A 32 -7.01 -7.15 -26.18
N PRO A 33 -6.32 -6.25 -26.89
CA PRO A 33 -6.66 -4.82 -26.85
C PRO A 33 -8.13 -4.58 -27.26
N GLY A 34 -8.88 -3.91 -26.38
CA GLY A 34 -10.30 -3.64 -26.59
C GLY A 34 -11.26 -4.70 -26.02
N ASP A 35 -10.74 -5.77 -25.42
CA ASP A 35 -11.59 -6.72 -24.69
C ASP A 35 -12.33 -6.05 -23.54
N ASP A 36 -13.59 -6.44 -23.33
CA ASP A 36 -14.31 -6.12 -22.10
C ASP A 36 -13.75 -6.91 -20.91
N THR A 37 -13.13 -6.20 -19.98
CA THR A 37 -12.54 -6.77 -18.78
C THR A 37 -13.45 -6.67 -17.55
N THR A 38 -14.73 -6.36 -17.74
CA THR A 38 -15.72 -6.27 -16.64
C THR A 38 -15.83 -7.60 -15.90
N ALA A 39 -15.88 -8.73 -16.61
CA ALA A 39 -15.94 -10.05 -15.99
C ALA A 39 -14.77 -10.33 -15.05
N LEU A 40 -13.55 -9.87 -15.36
CA LEU A 40 -12.38 -9.99 -14.48
C LEU A 40 -12.54 -9.13 -13.23
N SER A 41 -13.00 -7.87 -13.37
CA SER A 41 -13.25 -6.98 -12.23
C SER A 41 -14.34 -7.54 -11.32
N ASP A 42 -15.43 -8.06 -11.88
CA ASP A 42 -16.53 -8.65 -11.13
C ASP A 42 -16.10 -9.91 -10.37
N ALA A 43 -15.31 -10.80 -11.01
CA ALA A 43 -14.74 -11.97 -10.35
C ALA A 43 -13.86 -11.58 -9.16
N ALA A 44 -12.96 -10.61 -9.35
CA ALA A 44 -12.12 -10.08 -8.29
C ALA A 44 -12.94 -9.43 -7.16
N GLY A 45 -14.02 -8.72 -7.49
CA GLY A 45 -14.96 -8.14 -6.54
C GLY A 45 -15.67 -9.21 -5.69
N ARG A 46 -16.15 -10.30 -6.31
CA ARG A 46 -16.75 -11.42 -5.57
C ARG A 46 -15.74 -12.09 -4.64
N VAL A 47 -14.51 -12.27 -5.07
CA VAL A 47 -13.42 -12.80 -4.22
C VAL A 47 -13.16 -11.85 -3.05
N ALA A 48 -13.04 -10.54 -3.29
CA ALA A 48 -12.82 -9.55 -2.22
C ALA A 48 -13.96 -9.56 -1.20
N ALA A 49 -15.21 -9.56 -1.66
CA ALA A 49 -16.39 -9.61 -0.79
C ALA A 49 -16.42 -10.88 0.08
N ALA A 50 -16.10 -12.04 -0.52
CA ALA A 50 -16.11 -13.33 0.18
C ALA A 50 -14.93 -13.49 1.17
N ARG A 51 -13.74 -12.93 0.87
CA ARG A 51 -12.51 -13.19 1.61
C ARG A 51 -12.07 -12.04 2.53
N SER A 52 -12.39 -10.79 2.17
CA SER A 52 -12.01 -9.59 2.93
C SER A 52 -13.21 -8.83 3.49
N GLY A 53 -14.43 -9.24 3.14
CA GLY A 53 -15.65 -8.49 3.43
C GLY A 53 -15.86 -7.33 2.47
N ARG A 54 -17.03 -6.69 2.55
CA ARG A 54 -17.42 -5.57 1.66
C ARG A 54 -16.97 -4.20 2.18
N HIS A 55 -16.53 -4.16 3.43
CA HIS A 55 -16.09 -2.91 4.06
C HIS A 55 -14.77 -2.42 3.46
N ILE A 56 -14.72 -1.15 3.06
CA ILE A 56 -13.52 -0.49 2.54
C ILE A 56 -12.69 0.01 3.73
N ASN A 57 -11.70 -0.78 4.11
CA ASN A 57 -10.82 -0.47 5.22
C ASN A 57 -10.00 0.80 4.98
N THR A 58 -10.05 1.77 5.88
CA THR A 58 -9.43 3.09 5.69
C THR A 58 -8.15 3.28 6.49
N CYS A 59 -7.20 4.04 5.95
CA CYS A 59 -6.04 4.53 6.70
C CYS A 59 -5.64 5.93 6.25
N SER A 60 -4.96 6.65 7.15
CA SER A 60 -4.28 7.91 6.86
C SER A 60 -2.83 7.86 7.33
N ILE A 61 -2.00 8.72 6.78
CA ILE A 61 -0.58 8.80 7.12
C ILE A 61 -0.18 10.25 7.40
N ILE A 62 0.92 10.41 8.14
CA ILE A 62 1.67 11.67 8.21
C ILE A 62 3.14 11.38 7.93
N ASN A 63 3.78 12.27 7.17
CA ASN A 63 5.22 12.25 6.97
C ASN A 63 5.87 12.81 8.25
N ALA A 64 6.21 11.93 9.19
CA ALA A 64 6.71 12.30 10.51
C ALA A 64 8.19 12.71 10.51
N ARG A 65 8.95 12.30 9.48
CA ARG A 65 10.30 12.75 9.12
C ARG A 65 10.37 12.83 7.61
N SER A 66 10.93 13.90 7.06
CA SER A 66 10.98 14.11 5.61
C SER A 66 12.38 14.45 5.11
N GLY A 67 12.68 13.98 3.91
CA GLY A 67 13.93 14.27 3.19
C GLY A 67 15.16 13.54 3.74
N ARG A 68 16.33 13.83 3.21
CA ARG A 68 17.68 13.35 3.61
C ARG A 68 17.79 11.83 3.75
N CYS A 69 17.00 11.07 2.99
CA CYS A 69 17.09 9.62 2.99
C CYS A 69 18.41 9.18 2.33
N SER A 70 19.16 8.29 2.99
CA SER A 70 20.43 7.76 2.48
C SER A 70 20.27 6.79 1.31
N GLU A 71 19.05 6.33 1.06
CA GLU A 71 18.78 5.32 0.04
C GLU A 71 18.61 5.94 -1.36
N ASP A 72 18.97 5.18 -2.39
CA ASP A 72 18.99 5.63 -3.80
C ASP A 72 17.76 5.22 -4.62
N CYS A 73 16.65 4.87 -3.95
CA CYS A 73 15.42 4.42 -4.61
C CYS A 73 14.99 5.38 -5.74
N LYS A 74 14.98 4.91 -6.99
CA LYS A 74 14.79 5.72 -8.21
C LYS A 74 13.47 6.49 -8.29
N TRP A 75 12.44 6.08 -7.54
CA TRP A 75 11.13 6.73 -7.52
C TRP A 75 10.99 7.78 -6.40
N CYS A 76 11.89 7.78 -5.41
CA CYS A 76 11.66 8.47 -4.14
C CYS A 76 12.18 9.90 -4.14
N SER A 77 11.28 10.88 -3.96
CA SER A 77 11.63 12.29 -3.85
C SER A 77 12.40 12.63 -2.57
N GLN A 78 12.37 11.78 -1.55
CA GLN A 78 13.03 12.00 -0.26
C GLN A 78 14.48 11.52 -0.23
N SER A 79 14.98 10.89 -1.31
CA SER A 79 16.37 10.46 -1.42
C SER A 79 17.32 11.66 -1.52
N HIS A 80 18.39 11.64 -0.74
CA HIS A 80 19.45 12.68 -0.88
C HIS A 80 20.24 12.55 -2.19
N CYS A 81 20.11 11.42 -2.90
CA CYS A 81 20.72 11.21 -4.21
C CYS A 81 20.00 11.98 -5.34
N HIS A 82 18.82 12.54 -5.07
CA HIS A 82 17.97 13.17 -6.07
C HIS A 82 17.79 14.67 -5.79
N HIS A 83 17.57 15.45 -6.85
CA HIS A 83 17.36 16.89 -6.76
C HIS A 83 15.88 17.22 -6.88
N THR A 84 15.14 17.07 -5.80
CA THR A 84 13.70 17.33 -5.73
C THR A 84 13.38 18.50 -4.81
N SER A 85 12.16 19.03 -4.88
CA SER A 85 11.66 20.08 -3.98
C SER A 85 11.06 19.51 -2.67
N CYS A 86 11.45 18.30 -2.25
CA CYS A 86 10.95 17.69 -1.04
C CYS A 86 11.32 18.51 0.20
N ALA A 87 10.35 18.81 1.05
CA ALA A 87 10.60 19.46 2.32
C ALA A 87 11.47 18.58 3.23
N GLU A 88 12.37 19.19 4.01
CA GLU A 88 13.28 18.47 4.89
C GLU A 88 13.05 18.86 6.35
N TYR A 89 12.77 17.87 7.21
CA TYR A 89 12.67 18.03 8.66
C TYR A 89 12.90 16.68 9.38
N LEU A 90 13.37 16.77 10.63
CA LEU A 90 13.65 15.58 11.46
C LEU A 90 12.42 15.05 12.18
N PHE A 91 11.52 15.94 12.58
CA PHE A 91 10.26 15.61 13.24
C PHE A 91 9.17 16.53 12.71
N CYS A 92 7.97 15.97 12.48
CA CYS A 92 6.79 16.77 12.21
C CYS A 92 6.40 17.61 13.44
N ASP A 93 5.69 18.69 13.21
CA ASP A 93 5.12 19.50 14.29
C ASP A 93 4.07 18.70 15.06
N GLU A 94 4.15 18.68 16.39
CA GLU A 94 3.23 17.90 17.25
C GLU A 94 1.79 18.44 17.20
N ALA A 95 1.61 19.74 17.06
CA ALA A 95 0.27 20.33 16.95
C ALA A 95 -0.36 19.95 15.61
N GLU A 96 0.43 19.92 14.54
CA GLU A 96 -0.03 19.45 13.23
C GLU A 96 -0.34 17.94 13.23
N LEU A 97 0.50 17.13 13.89
CA LEU A 97 0.22 15.70 14.08
C LEU A 97 -1.13 15.51 14.79
N GLU A 98 -1.35 16.21 15.90
CA GLU A 98 -2.58 16.09 16.67
C GLU A 98 -3.80 16.56 15.87
N ARG A 99 -3.67 17.64 15.10
CA ARG A 99 -4.73 18.15 14.22
C ARG A 99 -5.13 17.13 13.16
N LEU A 100 -4.14 16.53 12.47
CA LEU A 100 -4.39 15.54 11.42
C LEU A 100 -4.98 14.26 12.00
N PHE A 101 -4.45 13.81 13.14
CA PHE A 101 -4.95 12.61 13.82
C PHE A 101 -6.39 12.78 14.30
N SER A 102 -6.69 13.90 14.99
CA SER A 102 -8.04 14.26 15.43
C SER A 102 -9.02 14.32 14.25
N SER A 103 -8.59 14.93 13.15
CA SER A 103 -9.39 15.02 11.92
C SER A 103 -9.65 13.63 11.30
N ALA A 104 -8.68 12.74 11.29
CA ALA A 104 -8.85 11.37 10.81
C ALA A 104 -9.80 10.57 11.71
N ALA A 105 -9.62 10.65 13.04
CA ALA A 105 -10.50 9.99 14.01
C ALA A 105 -11.95 10.47 13.89
N ALA A 106 -12.17 11.79 13.80
CA ALA A 106 -13.50 12.38 13.66
C ALA A 106 -14.23 11.95 12.37
N ARG A 107 -13.49 11.51 11.35
CA ARG A 107 -14.05 10.98 10.09
C ARG A 107 -14.20 9.46 10.08
N GLY A 108 -13.88 8.79 11.18
CA GLY A 108 -13.97 7.34 11.26
C GLY A 108 -12.86 6.60 10.48
N VAL A 109 -11.71 7.25 10.25
CA VAL A 109 -10.54 6.56 9.66
C VAL A 109 -10.01 5.54 10.66
N GLU A 110 -9.94 4.27 10.23
CA GLU A 110 -9.67 3.16 11.16
C GLU A 110 -8.21 3.07 11.60
N ARG A 111 -7.27 3.51 10.74
CA ARG A 111 -5.84 3.39 10.99
C ARG A 111 -5.09 4.69 10.68
N PHE A 112 -4.08 4.98 11.48
CA PHE A 112 -3.21 6.13 11.27
C PHE A 112 -1.74 5.73 11.41
N ALA A 113 -0.89 6.19 10.48
CA ALA A 113 0.52 5.82 10.46
C ALA A 113 1.45 7.03 10.52
N LEU A 114 2.47 6.96 11.38
CA LEU A 114 3.66 7.80 11.26
C LEU A 114 4.63 7.15 10.28
N VAL A 115 5.04 7.92 9.27
CA VAL A 115 6.00 7.46 8.25
C VAL A 115 7.24 8.33 8.28
N THR A 116 8.42 7.72 8.21
CA THR A 116 9.68 8.45 8.24
C THR A 116 10.52 8.17 7.00
N SER A 117 11.21 9.19 6.52
CA SER A 117 12.33 9.02 5.59
C SER A 117 13.53 8.36 6.30
N GLY A 118 14.43 7.78 5.50
CA GLY A 118 15.66 7.17 5.97
C GLY A 118 15.63 5.64 5.94
N ARG A 119 16.83 5.03 5.83
CA ARG A 119 16.98 3.56 5.87
C ARG A 119 16.43 2.97 7.17
N LYS A 120 16.63 3.68 8.29
CA LYS A 120 16.23 3.28 9.64
C LYS A 120 16.26 4.51 10.55
N VAL A 121 15.28 4.65 11.44
CA VAL A 121 15.34 5.65 12.52
C VAL A 121 16.35 5.23 13.59
N SER A 122 16.95 6.20 14.28
CA SER A 122 17.81 5.92 15.42
C SER A 122 16.98 5.45 16.63
N ARG A 123 17.64 4.76 17.59
CA ARG A 123 16.98 4.34 18.84
C ARG A 123 16.44 5.53 19.64
N ASN A 124 17.15 6.67 19.65
CA ASN A 124 16.69 7.88 20.34
C ASN A 124 15.44 8.47 19.66
N ASP A 125 15.43 8.52 18.33
CA ASP A 125 14.25 8.98 17.58
C ASP A 125 13.06 8.04 17.79
N LEU A 126 13.32 6.73 17.88
CA LEU A 126 12.28 5.74 18.15
C LEU A 126 11.64 5.94 19.54
N VAL A 127 12.42 6.33 20.56
CA VAL A 127 11.89 6.71 21.88
C VAL A 127 10.96 7.91 21.77
N HIS A 128 11.36 8.93 20.97
CA HIS A 128 10.53 10.12 20.73
C HIS A 128 9.22 9.76 20.02
N PHE A 129 9.28 9.00 18.91
CA PHE A 129 8.08 8.54 18.21
C PHE A 129 7.21 7.61 19.09
N GLY A 130 7.83 6.78 19.93
CA GLY A 130 7.11 5.95 20.90
C GLY A 130 6.31 6.77 21.92
N ALA A 131 6.82 7.92 22.34
CA ALA A 131 6.06 8.85 23.20
C ALA A 131 4.84 9.45 22.46
N MET A 132 5.02 9.84 21.19
CA MET A 132 3.92 10.31 20.34
C MET A 132 2.83 9.24 20.18
N TYR A 133 3.23 7.98 19.89
CA TYR A 133 2.28 6.87 19.76
C TYR A 133 1.49 6.61 21.05
N ARG A 134 2.14 6.57 22.21
CA ARG A 134 1.44 6.41 23.50
C ARG A 134 0.41 7.50 23.71
N LYS A 135 0.78 8.77 23.51
CA LYS A 135 -0.14 9.92 23.62
C LYS A 135 -1.36 9.75 22.69
N MET A 136 -1.15 9.31 21.43
CA MET A 136 -2.23 9.12 20.49
C MET A 136 -3.10 7.91 20.84
N HIS A 137 -2.50 6.82 21.28
CA HIS A 137 -3.21 5.62 21.70
C HIS A 137 -4.12 5.87 22.90
N GLU A 138 -3.64 6.65 23.89
CA GLU A 138 -4.42 7.03 25.07
C GLU A 138 -5.60 7.96 24.71
N LYS A 139 -5.36 8.90 23.79
CA LYS A 139 -6.36 9.91 23.43
C LYS A 139 -7.42 9.40 22.45
N TYR A 140 -7.07 8.47 21.56
CA TYR A 140 -7.90 7.96 20.46
C TYR A 140 -7.83 6.41 20.39
N PRO A 141 -8.32 5.71 21.41
CA PRO A 141 -8.17 4.25 21.52
C PRO A 141 -8.87 3.47 20.40
N GLU A 142 -9.84 4.10 19.73
CA GLU A 142 -10.57 3.51 18.59
C GLU A 142 -9.74 3.46 17.29
N VAL A 143 -8.72 4.32 17.15
CA VAL A 143 -7.87 4.37 15.95
C VAL A 143 -6.67 3.46 16.10
N LYS A 144 -6.55 2.48 15.23
CA LYS A 144 -5.41 1.55 15.22
C LYS A 144 -4.16 2.22 14.69
N LEU A 145 -3.07 2.15 15.44
CA LEU A 145 -1.80 2.78 15.09
C LEU A 145 -0.94 1.90 14.20
N CYS A 146 -0.31 2.51 13.20
CA CYS A 146 0.66 1.88 12.30
C CYS A 146 1.97 2.66 12.30
N ALA A 147 3.08 2.00 11.94
CA ALA A 147 4.39 2.63 11.82
C ALA A 147 5.09 2.23 10.53
N SER A 148 5.84 3.17 9.91
CA SER A 148 6.78 2.92 8.81
C SER A 148 8.06 3.71 9.07
N MET A 149 9.08 3.04 9.64
CA MET A 149 10.28 3.70 10.18
C MET A 149 11.58 3.04 9.70
N GLY A 150 11.53 2.46 8.48
CA GLY A 150 12.65 1.83 7.82
C GLY A 150 12.91 0.39 8.26
N LEU A 151 14.16 -0.07 8.16
CA LEU A 151 14.57 -1.45 8.36
C LEU A 151 14.89 -1.72 9.84
N LEU A 152 13.87 -1.78 10.67
CA LEU A 152 13.99 -1.99 12.11
C LEU A 152 14.29 -3.47 12.46
N GLY A 153 14.97 -3.68 13.58
CA GLY A 153 15.16 -4.98 14.20
C GLY A 153 14.02 -5.34 15.15
N ARG A 154 14.07 -6.57 15.69
CA ARG A 154 13.03 -7.12 16.56
C ARG A 154 12.81 -6.28 17.82
N GLU A 155 13.86 -5.90 18.54
CA GLU A 155 13.75 -5.09 19.77
C GLU A 155 13.04 -3.75 19.51
N GLU A 156 13.31 -3.13 18.35
CA GLU A 156 12.70 -1.86 17.96
C GLU A 156 11.22 -2.04 17.59
N MET A 157 10.86 -3.19 17.00
CA MET A 157 9.47 -3.55 16.75
C MET A 157 8.70 -3.79 18.05
N GLU A 158 9.33 -4.44 19.05
CA GLU A 158 8.76 -4.62 20.39
C GLU A 158 8.52 -3.26 21.08
N MET A 159 9.46 -2.29 20.96
CA MET A 159 9.27 -0.94 21.47
C MET A 159 8.06 -0.23 20.84
N LEU A 160 7.84 -0.39 19.53
CA LEU A 160 6.68 0.17 18.84
C LEU A 160 5.36 -0.49 19.30
N ARG A 161 5.34 -1.82 19.39
CA ARG A 161 4.19 -2.57 19.93
C ARG A 161 3.81 -2.08 21.32
N ASP A 162 4.81 -1.94 22.22
CA ASP A 162 4.62 -1.51 23.61
C ASP A 162 4.20 -0.01 23.70
N ALA A 163 4.37 0.72 22.61
CA ALA A 163 3.85 2.09 22.45
C ALA A 163 2.44 2.14 21.82
N GLY A 164 1.79 1.00 21.58
CA GLY A 164 0.42 0.92 21.04
C GLY A 164 0.34 0.72 19.53
N VAL A 165 1.47 0.56 18.82
CA VAL A 165 1.45 0.23 17.39
C VAL A 165 0.95 -1.20 17.19
N SER A 166 0.01 -1.40 16.28
CA SER A 166 -0.57 -2.72 15.97
C SER A 166 -0.11 -3.29 14.62
N ARG A 167 0.39 -2.44 13.71
CA ARG A 167 0.82 -2.86 12.37
C ARG A 167 2.08 -2.13 11.93
N TYR A 168 3.03 -2.86 11.36
CA TYR A 168 4.21 -2.29 10.74
C TYR A 168 4.08 -2.28 9.22
N HIS A 169 4.44 -1.16 8.60
CA HIS A 169 4.47 -1.01 7.15
C HIS A 169 5.91 -1.08 6.64
N CYS A 170 6.18 -2.05 5.78
CA CYS A 170 7.44 -2.21 5.07
C CYS A 170 7.17 -2.71 3.65
N ASN A 171 7.05 -1.80 2.71
CA ASN A 171 6.80 -2.16 1.31
C ASN A 171 7.96 -2.96 0.71
N LEU A 172 7.64 -3.96 -0.11
CA LEU A 172 8.59 -4.64 -1.01
C LEU A 172 8.93 -3.75 -2.22
N GLU A 173 8.02 -2.85 -2.58
CA GLU A 173 8.03 -1.85 -3.66
C GLU A 173 7.79 -2.46 -5.05
N THR A 174 8.46 -3.54 -5.39
CA THR A 174 8.29 -4.32 -6.61
C THR A 174 8.71 -5.78 -6.37
N ALA A 175 8.56 -6.66 -7.35
CA ALA A 175 9.06 -8.02 -7.26
C ALA A 175 10.58 -8.08 -6.97
N ALA A 176 11.03 -9.10 -6.24
CA ALA A 176 12.44 -9.30 -5.93
C ALA A 176 13.31 -9.41 -7.20
N SER A 177 12.75 -9.92 -8.30
CA SER A 177 13.40 -10.02 -9.60
C SER A 177 13.71 -8.67 -10.27
N TYR A 178 12.92 -7.63 -9.96
CA TYR A 178 13.07 -6.28 -10.54
C TYR A 178 13.66 -5.25 -9.58
N PHE A 179 13.62 -5.50 -8.28
CA PHE A 179 14.07 -4.57 -7.25
C PHE A 179 15.51 -4.04 -7.46
N PRO A 180 16.51 -4.85 -7.89
CA PRO A 180 17.88 -4.38 -8.11
C PRO A 180 18.01 -3.30 -9.20
N GLU A 181 17.05 -3.24 -10.14
CA GLU A 181 17.02 -2.19 -11.17
C GLU A 181 16.59 -0.82 -10.60
N LEU A 182 15.96 -0.82 -9.44
CA LEU A 182 15.33 0.37 -8.85
C LEU A 182 16.05 0.91 -7.61
N CYS A 183 16.82 0.06 -6.91
CA CYS A 183 17.53 0.43 -5.69
C CYS A 183 18.76 -0.43 -5.50
N THR A 184 19.89 0.19 -5.12
CA THR A 184 21.17 -0.53 -4.90
C THR A 184 21.63 -0.48 -3.45
N THR A 185 21.06 0.40 -2.62
CA THR A 185 21.50 0.62 -1.23
C THR A 185 20.93 -0.35 -0.21
N HIS A 186 19.84 -1.05 -0.58
CA HIS A 186 19.28 -2.17 0.20
C HIS A 186 18.60 -3.16 -0.74
N THR A 187 18.18 -4.32 -0.20
CA THR A 187 17.64 -5.44 -0.97
C THR A 187 16.24 -5.82 -0.52
N THR A 188 15.51 -6.56 -1.36
CA THR A 188 14.24 -7.20 -0.96
C THR A 188 14.43 -8.10 0.26
N GLN A 189 15.59 -8.78 0.39
CA GLN A 189 15.88 -9.63 1.54
C GLN A 189 16.00 -8.83 2.86
N ASP A 190 16.53 -7.60 2.82
CA ASP A 190 16.55 -6.72 4.00
C ASP A 190 15.13 -6.36 4.43
N LYS A 191 14.22 -6.11 3.47
CA LYS A 191 12.81 -5.84 3.72
C LYS A 191 12.09 -7.07 4.29
N LEU A 192 12.28 -8.25 3.71
CA LEU A 192 11.70 -9.51 4.19
C LEU A 192 12.16 -9.84 5.61
N ARG A 193 13.44 -9.57 5.95
CA ARG A 193 13.96 -9.71 7.31
C ARG A 193 13.24 -8.75 8.27
N THR A 194 13.02 -7.50 7.88
CA THR A 194 12.29 -6.52 8.68
C THR A 194 10.84 -6.94 8.90
N ILE A 195 10.18 -7.48 7.87
CA ILE A 195 8.83 -8.05 7.96
C ILE A 195 8.81 -9.21 8.97
N GLY A 196 9.80 -10.11 8.91
CA GLY A 196 9.97 -11.20 9.87
C GLY A 196 10.08 -10.69 11.32
N HIS A 197 10.91 -9.66 11.56
CA HIS A 197 11.04 -9.04 12.89
C HIS A 197 9.73 -8.44 13.40
N ALA A 198 8.91 -7.84 12.51
CA ALA A 198 7.61 -7.30 12.88
C ALA A 198 6.64 -8.41 13.32
N LEU A 199 6.58 -9.51 12.56
CA LEU A 199 5.75 -10.68 12.89
C LEU A 199 6.21 -11.35 14.20
N GLU A 200 7.52 -11.52 14.39
CA GLU A 200 8.10 -12.07 15.63
C GLU A 200 7.80 -11.20 16.85
N ALA A 201 7.71 -9.88 16.68
CA ALA A 201 7.30 -8.94 17.72
C ALA A 201 5.78 -8.93 17.98
N GLY A 202 4.99 -9.68 17.21
CA GLY A 202 3.54 -9.74 17.34
C GLY A 202 2.79 -8.61 16.65
N LEU A 203 3.43 -7.89 15.72
CA LEU A 203 2.78 -6.87 14.89
C LEU A 203 2.17 -7.49 13.63
N GLU A 204 1.03 -6.99 13.20
CA GLU A 204 0.56 -7.21 11.82
C GLU A 204 1.51 -6.55 10.82
N VAL A 205 1.51 -7.03 9.58
CA VAL A 205 2.35 -6.48 8.51
C VAL A 205 1.51 -5.92 7.36
N CYS A 206 1.91 -4.74 6.90
CA CYS A 206 1.43 -4.10 5.69
C CYS A 206 2.61 -4.04 4.70
N ALA A 207 2.55 -4.81 3.62
CA ALA A 207 3.61 -4.89 2.62
C ALA A 207 3.00 -4.97 1.21
N GLY A 208 3.50 -4.16 0.32
CA GLY A 208 3.06 -4.05 -1.07
C GLY A 208 4.07 -3.24 -1.86
N GLY A 209 3.62 -2.44 -2.82
CA GLY A 209 4.56 -1.69 -3.64
C GLY A 209 3.91 -0.69 -4.58
N ILE A 210 4.67 -0.35 -5.61
CA ILE A 210 4.34 0.64 -6.63
C ILE A 210 4.35 -0.06 -7.99
N ILE A 211 3.31 0.14 -8.78
CA ILE A 211 3.27 -0.27 -10.19
C ILE A 211 3.48 0.91 -11.12
N GLY A 212 3.98 0.65 -12.32
CA GLY A 212 4.30 1.67 -13.34
C GLY A 212 5.72 2.17 -13.28
N MET A 213 6.64 1.47 -12.61
CA MET A 213 8.07 1.79 -12.55
C MET A 213 8.89 1.15 -13.69
N GLY A 214 8.24 0.44 -14.62
CA GLY A 214 8.86 -0.29 -15.74
C GLY A 214 8.83 -1.82 -15.59
N GLU A 215 8.24 -2.31 -14.53
CA GLU A 215 8.01 -3.74 -14.27
C GLU A 215 6.98 -4.33 -15.24
N THR A 216 7.07 -5.64 -15.46
CA THR A 216 6.08 -6.41 -16.24
C THR A 216 4.85 -6.78 -15.38
N MET A 217 3.75 -7.20 -16.04
CA MET A 217 2.58 -7.74 -15.32
C MET A 217 2.97 -8.94 -14.46
N ARG A 218 3.81 -9.85 -14.94
CA ARG A 218 4.33 -10.97 -14.16
C ARG A 218 4.98 -10.48 -12.85
N GLN A 219 5.82 -9.46 -12.91
CA GLN A 219 6.49 -8.91 -11.73
C GLN A 219 5.50 -8.24 -10.76
N ARG A 220 4.40 -7.65 -11.24
CA ARG A 220 3.31 -7.17 -10.36
C ARG A 220 2.64 -8.33 -9.61
N LEU A 221 2.41 -9.44 -10.29
CA LEU A 221 1.84 -10.64 -9.67
C LEU A 221 2.80 -11.30 -8.69
N GLU A 222 4.10 -11.36 -9.02
CA GLU A 222 5.16 -11.80 -8.11
C GLU A 222 5.20 -10.96 -6.84
N LEU A 223 5.10 -9.64 -6.94
CA LEU A 223 5.00 -8.73 -5.78
C LEU A 223 3.83 -9.11 -4.86
N ALA A 224 2.65 -9.37 -5.42
CA ALA A 224 1.47 -9.74 -4.64
C ALA A 224 1.64 -11.09 -3.92
N ASP A 225 2.21 -12.07 -4.61
CA ASP A 225 2.49 -13.39 -4.05
C ASP A 225 3.60 -13.34 -2.98
N GLU A 226 4.67 -12.60 -3.22
CA GLU A 226 5.75 -12.37 -2.26
C GLU A 226 5.24 -11.70 -0.98
N ALA A 227 4.43 -10.64 -1.09
CA ALA A 227 3.84 -9.95 0.06
C ALA A 227 2.93 -10.89 0.87
N ARG A 228 2.06 -11.65 0.18
CA ARG A 228 1.20 -12.66 0.81
C ARG A 228 2.00 -13.73 1.54
N ARG A 229 3.01 -14.30 0.91
CA ARG A 229 3.90 -15.34 1.50
C ARG A 229 4.70 -14.80 2.69
N ALA A 230 5.06 -13.52 2.65
CA ALA A 230 5.75 -12.86 3.76
C ALA A 230 4.81 -12.60 4.96
N GLY A 231 3.52 -12.94 4.90
CA GLY A 231 2.57 -12.80 5.98
C GLY A 231 1.88 -11.43 6.05
N ALA A 232 1.92 -10.64 4.96
CA ALA A 232 1.20 -9.38 4.92
C ALA A 232 -0.31 -9.60 4.99
N VAL A 233 -0.99 -8.87 5.88
CA VAL A 233 -2.45 -8.81 5.97
C VAL A 233 -3.02 -7.65 5.16
N SER A 234 -2.18 -6.72 4.73
CA SER A 234 -2.53 -5.58 3.88
C SER A 234 -1.46 -5.36 2.83
N LEU A 235 -1.88 -5.16 1.59
CA LEU A 235 -1.03 -4.92 0.43
C LEU A 235 -1.33 -3.51 -0.11
N PRO A 236 -0.50 -2.51 0.22
CA PRO A 236 -0.55 -1.21 -0.44
C PRO A 236 -0.31 -1.34 -1.94
N PHE A 237 -1.27 -0.86 -2.70
CA PHE A 237 -1.23 -0.76 -4.14
C PHE A 237 -1.08 0.72 -4.51
N ASN A 238 0.11 1.10 -4.91
CA ASN A 238 0.43 2.46 -5.31
C ASN A 238 0.66 2.53 -6.81
N LEU A 239 0.32 3.65 -7.40
CA LEU A 239 0.69 3.99 -8.78
C LEU A 239 1.87 4.95 -8.73
N LEU A 240 2.87 4.72 -9.57
CA LEU A 240 3.97 5.66 -9.71
C LEU A 240 3.41 7.05 -10.06
N ASN A 241 3.78 8.03 -9.27
CA ASN A 241 3.63 9.43 -9.60
C ASN A 241 5.04 9.97 -9.96
N PRO A 242 5.35 10.17 -11.24
CA PRO A 242 6.67 10.66 -11.67
C PRO A 242 6.96 12.02 -11.05
N ILE A 243 8.02 12.12 -10.26
CA ILE A 243 8.40 13.36 -9.57
C ILE A 243 9.64 13.93 -10.27
N PRO A 244 9.58 15.17 -10.79
CA PRO A 244 10.74 15.83 -11.42
C PRO A 244 11.96 15.82 -10.48
N GLY A 245 13.13 15.51 -11.04
CA GLY A 245 14.38 15.41 -10.28
C GLY A 245 14.70 14.01 -9.75
N THR A 246 13.76 13.05 -9.85
CA THR A 246 14.04 11.63 -9.64
C THR A 246 14.37 10.92 -10.94
N PRO A 247 15.10 9.78 -10.93
CA PRO A 247 15.36 8.99 -12.14
C PRO A 247 14.10 8.55 -12.90
N LEU A 248 12.98 8.31 -12.19
CA LEU A 248 11.70 7.97 -12.80
C LEU A 248 10.79 9.19 -13.03
N GLY A 249 11.32 10.41 -12.97
CA GLY A 249 10.54 11.63 -13.11
C GLY A 249 9.88 11.84 -14.48
N ASN A 250 10.29 11.10 -15.50
CA ASN A 250 9.71 11.12 -16.85
C ASN A 250 9.11 9.75 -17.26
N GLN A 251 8.90 8.83 -16.30
CA GLN A 251 8.31 7.53 -16.59
C GLN A 251 6.87 7.70 -17.09
N PRO A 252 6.50 7.05 -18.22
CA PRO A 252 5.12 7.07 -18.71
C PRO A 252 4.14 6.52 -17.67
N LEU A 253 2.96 7.12 -17.59
CA LEU A 253 1.89 6.63 -16.73
C LEU A 253 1.25 5.38 -17.33
N LEU A 254 0.87 4.43 -16.47
CA LEU A 254 0.06 3.29 -16.90
C LEU A 254 -1.34 3.75 -17.32
N PRO A 255 -1.92 3.14 -18.38
CA PRO A 255 -3.33 3.30 -18.73
C PRO A 255 -4.25 2.83 -17.58
N GLU A 256 -5.40 3.48 -17.41
CA GLU A 256 -6.37 3.13 -16.35
C GLU A 256 -6.81 1.68 -16.41
N ASP A 257 -7.10 1.16 -17.61
CA ASP A 257 -7.49 -0.25 -17.79
C ASP A 257 -6.41 -1.22 -17.31
N GLU A 258 -5.14 -0.95 -17.60
CA GLU A 258 -4.03 -1.79 -17.13
C GLU A 258 -3.88 -1.76 -15.61
N VAL A 259 -4.17 -0.61 -14.98
CA VAL A 259 -4.20 -0.46 -13.52
C VAL A 259 -5.32 -1.31 -12.91
N ILE A 260 -6.52 -1.24 -13.48
CA ILE A 260 -7.70 -2.00 -13.03
C ILE A 260 -7.45 -3.50 -13.16
N ILE A 261 -6.94 -3.94 -14.32
CA ILE A 261 -6.58 -5.34 -14.57
C ILE A 261 -5.53 -5.83 -13.58
N SER A 262 -4.48 -5.02 -13.32
CA SER A 262 -3.44 -5.36 -12.35
C SER A 262 -4.02 -5.62 -10.96
N ALA A 263 -4.89 -4.74 -10.48
CA ALA A 263 -5.53 -4.88 -9.17
C ALA A 263 -6.42 -6.13 -9.09
N ALA A 264 -7.19 -6.40 -10.14
CA ALA A 264 -8.07 -7.57 -10.21
C ALA A 264 -7.27 -8.90 -10.23
N LEU A 265 -6.20 -8.98 -11.02
CA LEU A 265 -5.33 -10.15 -11.04
C LEU A 265 -4.59 -10.35 -9.72
N MET A 266 -4.08 -9.27 -9.11
CA MET A 266 -3.46 -9.33 -7.78
C MET A 266 -4.44 -9.85 -6.72
N ARG A 267 -5.75 -9.55 -6.81
CA ARG A 267 -6.78 -10.11 -5.94
C ARG A 267 -6.88 -11.62 -6.07
N LEU A 268 -6.79 -12.17 -7.27
CA LEU A 268 -6.82 -13.63 -7.47
C LEU A 268 -5.56 -14.31 -6.91
N VAL A 269 -4.39 -13.65 -6.97
CA VAL A 269 -3.11 -14.14 -6.41
C VAL A 269 -3.05 -13.99 -4.89
N ALA A 270 -3.69 -12.96 -4.32
CA ALA A 270 -3.69 -12.68 -2.89
C ALA A 270 -5.14 -12.54 -2.36
N PRO A 271 -5.94 -13.63 -2.34
CA PRO A 271 -7.38 -13.56 -2.07
C PRO A 271 -7.72 -13.07 -0.66
N ASP A 272 -6.90 -13.36 0.35
CA ASP A 272 -7.16 -13.05 1.75
C ASP A 272 -6.53 -11.74 2.24
N VAL A 273 -5.73 -11.08 1.40
CA VAL A 273 -4.99 -9.86 1.78
C VAL A 273 -5.83 -8.61 1.46
N CYS A 274 -5.91 -7.66 2.37
CA CYS A 274 -6.54 -6.36 2.09
C CYS A 274 -5.71 -5.58 1.05
N ILE A 275 -6.08 -5.63 -0.24
CA ILE A 275 -5.47 -4.78 -1.26
C ILE A 275 -5.93 -3.35 -1.02
N ARG A 276 -4.99 -2.46 -0.75
CA ARG A 276 -5.23 -1.08 -0.34
C ARG A 276 -4.77 -0.09 -1.39
N PHE A 277 -5.68 0.65 -1.98
CA PHE A 277 -5.33 1.69 -2.94
C PHE A 277 -4.79 2.93 -2.22
N CYS A 278 -3.53 3.26 -2.50
CA CYS A 278 -2.80 4.32 -1.80
C CYS A 278 -2.33 5.43 -2.76
N GLY A 279 -1.03 5.63 -2.91
CA GLY A 279 -0.47 6.70 -3.73
C GLY A 279 -0.85 6.62 -5.21
N GLY A 280 -0.96 7.79 -5.86
CA GLY A 280 -1.28 7.91 -7.27
C GLY A 280 -2.78 7.78 -7.61
N ARG A 281 -3.66 7.51 -6.65
CA ARG A 281 -5.10 7.36 -6.88
C ARG A 281 -5.74 8.63 -7.45
N ALA A 282 -5.30 9.79 -7.02
CA ALA A 282 -5.83 11.09 -7.47
C ALA A 282 -5.65 11.36 -8.98
N ARG A 283 -4.84 10.56 -9.68
CA ARG A 283 -4.65 10.69 -11.14
C ARG A 283 -5.65 9.86 -11.98
N LEU A 284 -6.38 8.97 -11.34
CA LEU A 284 -7.40 8.16 -12.02
C LEU A 284 -8.73 8.91 -12.08
N SER A 285 -9.51 8.58 -13.12
CA SER A 285 -10.91 8.99 -13.19
C SER A 285 -11.69 8.43 -11.99
N ARG A 286 -12.82 9.11 -11.68
CA ARG A 286 -13.75 8.62 -10.66
C ARG A 286 -14.27 7.24 -11.01
N GLU A 287 -14.62 7.01 -12.28
CA GLU A 287 -15.12 5.75 -12.79
C GLU A 287 -14.10 4.62 -12.60
N ALA A 288 -12.83 4.84 -12.97
CA ALA A 288 -11.76 3.88 -12.77
C ALA A 288 -11.57 3.56 -11.26
N THR A 289 -11.61 4.58 -10.40
CA THR A 289 -11.50 4.40 -8.95
C THR A 289 -12.66 3.57 -8.40
N GLU A 290 -13.91 3.87 -8.77
CA GLU A 290 -15.09 3.11 -8.35
C GLU A 290 -15.02 1.66 -8.86
N ARG A 291 -14.60 1.45 -10.12
CA ARG A 291 -14.42 0.13 -10.70
C ARG A 291 -13.39 -0.71 -9.94
N MET A 292 -12.28 -0.11 -9.52
CA MET A 292 -11.26 -0.79 -8.70
C MET A 292 -11.78 -1.18 -7.31
N LEU A 293 -12.51 -0.27 -6.64
CA LEU A 293 -13.08 -0.53 -5.33
C LEU A 293 -14.16 -1.62 -5.35
N ARG A 294 -14.92 -1.74 -6.45
CA ARG A 294 -15.85 -2.85 -6.69
C ARG A 294 -15.13 -4.12 -7.18
N GLY A 295 -14.00 -3.95 -7.87
CA GLY A 295 -13.26 -4.98 -8.60
C GLY A 295 -12.05 -5.57 -7.86
N GLY A 296 -12.10 -5.69 -6.52
CA GLY A 296 -11.08 -6.43 -5.78
C GLY A 296 -10.24 -5.63 -4.80
N VAL A 297 -10.25 -4.31 -4.85
CA VAL A 297 -9.63 -3.45 -3.83
C VAL A 297 -10.57 -3.38 -2.62
N SER A 298 -10.04 -3.64 -1.42
CA SER A 298 -10.80 -3.71 -0.16
C SER A 298 -10.31 -2.71 0.90
N GLY A 299 -9.51 -1.74 0.51
CA GLY A 299 -9.08 -0.66 1.39
C GLY A 299 -8.57 0.55 0.61
N ALA A 300 -8.52 1.69 1.26
CA ALA A 300 -8.01 2.93 0.66
C ALA A 300 -7.29 3.80 1.69
N MET A 301 -6.29 4.54 1.20
CA MET A 301 -5.67 5.62 1.95
C MET A 301 -6.46 6.92 1.73
N VAL A 302 -6.74 7.64 2.81
CA VAL A 302 -7.53 8.87 2.83
C VAL A 302 -6.64 10.05 3.23
N GLY A 303 -6.80 11.17 2.55
CA GLY A 303 -6.01 12.39 2.79
C GLY A 303 -4.70 12.43 2.00
N ASP A 304 -3.81 13.32 2.42
CA ASP A 304 -2.56 13.55 1.71
C ASP A 304 -1.58 12.37 1.81
N MET A 305 -0.77 12.22 0.77
CA MET A 305 0.36 11.31 0.72
C MET A 305 1.61 11.97 1.32
N LEU A 306 2.75 11.26 1.36
CA LEU A 306 3.98 11.76 2.00
C LEU A 306 4.48 13.07 1.40
N THR A 307 4.46 13.18 0.07
CA THR A 307 5.04 14.31 -0.67
C THR A 307 4.14 14.82 -1.79
N THR A 308 2.91 14.29 -1.90
CA THR A 308 1.93 14.69 -2.91
C THR A 308 0.55 14.82 -2.29
N PRO A 309 -0.29 15.77 -2.76
CA PRO A 309 -1.69 15.86 -2.33
C PRO A 309 -2.45 14.55 -2.61
N GLY A 310 -3.38 14.22 -1.73
CA GLY A 310 -4.34 13.14 -1.92
C GLY A 310 -5.71 13.67 -2.35
N ASN A 311 -6.71 12.79 -2.30
CA ASN A 311 -8.10 13.17 -2.55
C ASN A 311 -8.72 13.85 -1.32
N SER A 312 -9.82 14.56 -1.52
CA SER A 312 -10.62 15.09 -0.42
C SER A 312 -11.14 13.97 0.48
N PRO A 313 -10.78 13.95 1.79
CA PRO A 313 -11.25 12.90 2.69
C PRO A 313 -12.77 12.79 2.77
N ALA A 314 -13.51 13.91 2.65
CA ALA A 314 -14.96 13.89 2.69
C ALA A 314 -15.58 13.23 1.44
N GLU A 315 -15.03 13.52 0.27
CA GLU A 315 -15.46 12.90 -0.99
C GLU A 315 -15.15 11.41 -1.03
N ASP A 316 -13.97 11.02 -0.53
CA ASP A 316 -13.58 9.62 -0.41
C ASP A 316 -14.55 8.85 0.49
N MET A 317 -14.81 9.33 1.70
CA MET A 317 -15.71 8.67 2.65
C MET A 317 -17.14 8.56 2.10
N ALA A 318 -17.62 9.59 1.39
CA ALA A 318 -18.92 9.55 0.72
C ALA A 318 -18.96 8.50 -0.41
N MET A 319 -17.89 8.39 -1.21
CA MET A 319 -17.75 7.37 -2.26
C MET A 319 -17.75 5.96 -1.65
N PHE A 320 -16.97 5.72 -0.61
CA PHE A 320 -16.87 4.41 0.05
C PHE A 320 -18.22 3.98 0.62
N SER A 321 -18.90 4.88 1.34
CA SER A 321 -20.25 4.60 1.87
C SER A 321 -21.27 4.31 0.75
N SER A 322 -21.16 4.97 -0.39
CA SER A 322 -22.03 4.71 -1.55
C SER A 322 -21.77 3.33 -2.16
N ILE A 323 -20.50 2.89 -2.22
CA ILE A 323 -20.13 1.58 -2.75
C ILE A 323 -20.60 0.47 -1.79
N GLU A 324 -20.37 0.63 -0.49
CA GLU A 324 -20.79 -0.32 0.55
C GLU A 324 -22.31 -0.47 0.63
N GLY A 325 -23.06 0.65 0.48
CA GLY A 325 -24.53 0.68 0.55
C GLY A 325 -25.26 0.22 -0.71
N ALA A 326 -24.63 0.33 -1.88
CA ALA A 326 -25.26 -0.04 -3.16
C ALA A 326 -25.41 -1.58 -3.36
N GLU A 327 -24.81 -2.36 -2.49
CA GLU A 327 -24.75 -3.83 -2.57
C GLU A 327 -25.40 -4.52 -1.35
N ALA A 328 -26.06 -3.74 -0.49
CA ALA A 328 -26.86 -4.24 0.63
C ALA A 328 -28.31 -4.50 0.18
#